data_c678f7e81829bf09257222d5da11c09a
#
_entry.id   c678f7e81829bf09257222d5da11c09a
#
_cell.length_a   1.000
_cell.length_b   1.000
_cell.length_c   1.000
_cell.angle_alpha   90.00
_cell.angle_beta   90.00
_cell.angle_gamma   90.00
#
_symmetry.space_group_name_H-M   'P 1'
#
loop_
_entity.id
_entity.type
_entity.pdbx_description
1 polymer ?
#
loop_
_entity_poly.entity_id
_entity_poly.type
_entity_poly.pdbx_seq_one_letter_code
_entity_poly.pdbx_strand_id
1 'polypeptide(L)'
;MTKRTPVFLTAILTAAVLLVAPAPAHADLVVPQLDAPCSENLGGALTQLPDGQTYLECSNAAGRYQWSEFTSPYASSDRWYSYGPAVNLHGQGLRNPQILSGSWTAYPQEEGTLCSAQQAAVVSAGQVGPPQTSSGEPGQPMNFEVLPVVFSIELMGNCLWEAAR
;
A
#
# COMPACT_ATOMS: atom_id res chain seq x y z
N MET A 1 -6.79 54.29 -68.75
CA MET A 1 -5.63 53.46 -68.34
C MET A 1 -5.78 53.13 -66.88
N THR A 2 -6.37 51.98 -66.50
CA THR A 2 -6.61 51.61 -65.17
C THR A 2 -5.71 50.40 -64.77
N LYS A 3 -4.72 50.67 -63.91
CA LYS A 3 -3.79 49.65 -63.37
C LYS A 3 -4.50 48.88 -62.25
N ARG A 4 -4.64 47.58 -62.43
CA ARG A 4 -5.07 46.66 -61.40
C ARG A 4 -3.87 46.05 -60.71
N THR A 5 -3.77 46.24 -59.42
CA THR A 5 -2.78 45.62 -58.52
C THR A 5 -3.29 44.27 -58.03
N PRO A 6 -2.51 43.18 -58.10
CA PRO A 6 -2.92 41.90 -57.52
C PRO A 6 -2.63 41.90 -56.00
N VAL A 7 -3.64 41.49 -55.22
CA VAL A 7 -3.52 41.22 -53.77
C VAL A 7 -3.11 39.75 -53.61
N PHE A 8 -1.92 39.51 -53.05
CA PHE A 8 -1.49 38.17 -52.67
C PHE A 8 -2.06 37.86 -51.28
N LEU A 9 -2.95 36.87 -51.21
CA LEU A 9 -3.42 36.28 -49.95
C LEU A 9 -2.39 35.25 -49.49
N THR A 10 -1.70 35.53 -48.40
CA THR A 10 -0.80 34.57 -47.72
C THR A 10 -1.63 33.76 -46.74
N ALA A 11 -1.85 32.48 -47.01
CA ALA A 11 -2.49 31.55 -46.07
C ALA A 11 -1.46 31.06 -45.05
N ILE A 12 -1.64 31.40 -43.79
CA ILE A 12 -0.85 30.89 -42.67
C ILE A 12 -1.46 29.58 -42.20
N LEU A 13 -0.81 28.45 -42.47
CA LEU A 13 -1.13 27.16 -41.91
C LEU A 13 -0.58 27.09 -40.47
N THR A 14 -1.42 27.17 -39.47
CA THR A 14 -1.08 26.88 -38.08
C THR A 14 -1.17 25.37 -37.84
N ALA A 15 -0.05 24.67 -37.72
CA ALA A 15 0.03 23.28 -37.31
C ALA A 15 -0.19 23.20 -35.78
N ALA A 16 -1.32 22.64 -35.33
CA ALA A 16 -1.57 22.32 -33.95
C ALA A 16 -0.81 21.04 -33.58
N VAL A 17 0.26 21.17 -32.77
CA VAL A 17 0.96 20.04 -32.18
C VAL A 17 0.15 19.55 -30.97
N LEU A 18 -0.52 18.41 -31.11
CA LEU A 18 -1.17 17.72 -30.02
C LEU A 18 -0.08 17.07 -29.14
N LEU A 19 0.20 17.65 -27.97
CA LEU A 19 1.00 17.04 -26.94
C LEU A 19 0.17 15.90 -26.30
N VAL A 20 0.45 14.66 -26.72
CA VAL A 20 -0.06 13.47 -26.04
C VAL A 20 0.77 13.30 -24.76
N ALA A 21 0.20 13.65 -23.60
CA ALA A 21 0.80 13.33 -22.31
C ALA A 21 0.80 11.80 -22.14
N PRO A 22 1.94 11.18 -21.76
CA PRO A 22 1.95 9.76 -21.42
C PRO A 22 1.00 9.53 -20.24
N ALA A 23 0.09 8.56 -20.38
CA ALA A 23 -0.73 8.10 -19.28
C ALA A 23 0.20 7.52 -18.19
N PRO A 24 -0.07 7.78 -16.89
CA PRO A 24 0.69 7.14 -15.82
C PRO A 24 0.57 5.62 -15.97
N ALA A 25 1.73 4.96 -16.07
CA ALA A 25 1.79 3.51 -16.02
C ALA A 25 1.35 3.10 -14.60
N HIS A 26 0.15 2.54 -14.47
CA HIS A 26 -0.23 1.83 -13.26
C HIS A 26 0.63 0.56 -13.22
N ALA A 27 1.55 0.47 -12.25
CA ALA A 27 2.22 -0.78 -11.97
C ALA A 27 1.13 -1.80 -11.61
N ASP A 28 1.10 -2.92 -12.32
CA ASP A 28 0.19 -4.03 -11.99
C ASP A 28 0.55 -4.51 -10.58
N LEU A 29 -0.41 -4.44 -9.67
CA LEU A 29 -0.25 -4.90 -8.29
C LEU A 29 0.02 -6.41 -8.30
N VAL A 30 1.24 -6.77 -7.93
CA VAL A 30 1.65 -8.17 -7.91
C VAL A 30 1.25 -8.79 -6.57
N VAL A 31 0.19 -9.59 -6.58
CA VAL A 31 -0.22 -10.38 -5.41
C VAL A 31 0.88 -11.38 -5.06
N PRO A 32 1.40 -11.41 -3.82
CA PRO A 32 2.35 -12.41 -3.38
C PRO A 32 1.85 -13.84 -3.64
N GLN A 33 2.73 -14.70 -4.13
CA GLN A 33 2.42 -16.10 -4.46
C GLN A 33 3.32 -17.02 -3.65
N LEU A 34 2.80 -18.18 -3.25
CA LEU A 34 3.60 -19.20 -2.59
C LEU A 34 4.82 -19.56 -3.46
N ASP A 35 5.98 -19.70 -2.82
CA ASP A 35 7.30 -19.99 -3.43
C ASP A 35 7.84 -18.90 -4.38
N ALA A 36 7.11 -17.82 -4.62
CA ALA A 36 7.61 -16.68 -5.38
C ALA A 36 8.68 -15.92 -4.58
N PRO A 37 9.69 -15.33 -5.25
CA PRO A 37 10.70 -14.53 -4.56
C PRO A 37 10.07 -13.30 -3.89
N CYS A 38 10.59 -12.94 -2.71
CA CYS A 38 10.33 -11.66 -2.06
C CYS A 38 11.63 -10.90 -1.85
N SER A 39 11.54 -9.58 -1.66
CA SER A 39 12.70 -8.74 -1.42
C SER A 39 13.29 -9.00 -0.03
N GLU A 40 14.61 -8.92 0.12
CA GLU A 40 15.30 -9.11 1.39
C GLU A 40 14.79 -8.18 2.49
N ASN A 41 14.46 -6.92 2.16
CA ASN A 41 13.92 -5.96 3.11
C ASN A 41 12.53 -6.36 3.66
N LEU A 42 11.82 -7.27 3.01
CA LEU A 42 10.57 -7.85 3.50
C LEU A 42 10.79 -9.07 4.41
N GLY A 43 12.03 -9.49 4.63
CA GLY A 43 12.32 -10.69 5.43
C GLY A 43 11.64 -10.67 6.79
N GLY A 44 10.89 -11.73 7.12
CA GLY A 44 10.07 -11.87 8.33
C GLY A 44 8.74 -11.12 8.29
N ALA A 45 8.41 -10.40 7.21
CA ALA A 45 7.11 -9.75 7.09
C ALA A 45 6.03 -10.76 6.71
N LEU A 46 4.86 -10.65 7.37
CA LEU A 46 3.65 -11.36 6.99
C LEU A 46 2.83 -10.54 5.99
N THR A 47 2.11 -11.23 5.13
CA THR A 47 1.07 -10.65 4.29
C THR A 47 -0.18 -11.51 4.30
N GLN A 48 -1.34 -10.90 4.04
CA GLN A 48 -2.61 -11.58 3.91
C GLN A 48 -3.01 -11.62 2.45
N LEU A 49 -3.37 -12.80 1.93
CA LEU A 49 -3.87 -12.94 0.57
C LEU A 49 -5.32 -12.42 0.45
N PRO A 50 -5.82 -12.20 -0.80
CA PRO A 50 -7.14 -11.61 -1.03
C PRO A 50 -8.32 -12.45 -0.49
N ASP A 51 -8.11 -13.73 -0.19
CA ASP A 51 -9.10 -14.60 0.45
C ASP A 51 -9.36 -14.25 1.92
N GLY A 52 -8.51 -13.39 2.52
CA GLY A 52 -8.60 -12.96 3.91
C GLY A 52 -8.26 -14.05 4.94
N GLN A 53 -7.83 -15.22 4.50
CA GLN A 53 -7.58 -16.39 5.37
C GLN A 53 -6.17 -16.94 5.25
N THR A 54 -5.57 -16.83 4.07
CA THR A 54 -4.21 -17.32 3.81
C THR A 54 -3.19 -16.23 4.12
N TYR A 55 -2.19 -16.61 4.90
CA TYR A 55 -1.06 -15.75 5.25
C TYR A 55 0.23 -16.31 4.67
N LEU A 56 1.07 -15.45 4.14
CA LEU A 56 2.42 -15.79 3.69
C LEU A 56 3.44 -15.01 4.51
N GLU A 57 4.60 -15.61 4.73
CA GLU A 57 5.78 -15.00 5.35
C GLU A 57 6.90 -14.91 4.31
N CYS A 58 7.55 -13.76 4.21
CA CYS A 58 8.78 -13.63 3.43
C CYS A 58 9.94 -14.24 4.23
N SER A 59 10.24 -15.51 3.99
CA SER A 59 11.26 -16.26 4.73
C SER A 59 12.54 -16.48 3.91
N ASN A 60 13.69 -16.59 4.60
CA ASN A 60 14.95 -16.96 3.97
C ASN A 60 15.07 -18.47 3.90
N ALA A 61 15.01 -19.03 2.70
CA ALA A 61 15.23 -20.45 2.43
C ALA A 61 16.54 -20.63 1.64
N ALA A 62 17.54 -21.20 2.28
CA ALA A 62 18.86 -21.49 1.68
C ALA A 62 19.52 -20.26 1.01
N GLY A 63 19.44 -19.09 1.65
CA GLY A 63 20.05 -17.84 1.17
C GLY A 63 19.21 -17.09 0.12
N ARG A 64 17.97 -17.48 -0.09
CA ARG A 64 17.02 -16.78 -0.95
C ARG A 64 15.75 -16.45 -0.18
N TYR A 65 15.27 -15.22 -0.31
CA TYR A 65 13.99 -14.78 0.25
C TYR A 65 12.85 -15.19 -0.68
N GLN A 66 11.87 -15.90 -0.12
CA GLN A 66 10.68 -16.35 -0.84
C GLN A 66 9.45 -16.35 0.07
N TRP A 67 8.29 -16.20 -0.52
CA TRP A 67 7.02 -16.30 0.18
C TRP A 67 6.73 -17.75 0.54
N SER A 68 6.59 -18.05 1.81
CA SER A 68 6.22 -19.37 2.34
C SER A 68 4.91 -19.29 3.09
N GLU A 69 4.17 -20.39 3.14
CA GLU A 69 2.91 -20.46 3.89
C GLU A 69 3.18 -20.26 5.39
N PHE A 70 2.44 -19.34 5.99
CA PHE A 70 2.46 -19.14 7.43
C PHE A 70 1.41 -20.02 8.09
N THR A 71 1.84 -21.11 8.75
CA THR A 71 0.99 -22.20 9.25
C THR A 71 0.53 -22.04 10.69
N SER A 72 0.97 -20.97 11.40
CA SER A 72 0.50 -20.74 12.77
C SER A 72 -1.01 -20.41 12.76
N PRO A 73 -1.78 -20.96 13.70
CA PRO A 73 -3.22 -20.69 13.77
C PRO A 73 -3.56 -19.22 14.11
N TYR A 74 -2.55 -18.46 14.55
CA TYR A 74 -2.67 -17.04 14.87
C TYR A 74 -1.57 -16.28 14.17
N ALA A 75 -1.93 -15.55 13.12
CA ALA A 75 -1.01 -14.69 12.38
C ALA A 75 -0.80 -13.39 13.18
N SER A 76 0.18 -13.38 14.09
CA SER A 76 0.57 -12.17 14.84
C SER A 76 2.00 -11.80 14.48
N SER A 77 2.24 -10.54 14.10
CA SER A 77 3.57 -10.08 13.69
C SER A 77 3.80 -8.62 14.07
N ASP A 78 5.07 -8.26 14.28
CA ASP A 78 5.57 -6.89 14.36
C ASP A 78 5.98 -6.34 12.98
N ARG A 79 5.80 -7.16 11.90
CA ARG A 79 6.09 -6.79 10.51
C ARG A 79 4.99 -7.28 9.58
N TRP A 80 4.37 -6.34 8.85
CA TRP A 80 3.34 -6.64 7.87
C TRP A 80 3.68 -6.03 6.51
N TYR A 81 3.29 -6.69 5.45
CA TYR A 81 3.43 -6.18 4.08
C TYR A 81 2.06 -6.08 3.42
N SER A 82 1.71 -4.89 2.97
CA SER A 82 0.59 -4.64 2.07
C SER A 82 1.11 -4.41 0.65
N TYR A 83 0.45 -4.98 -0.35
CA TYR A 83 0.91 -4.98 -1.75
C TYR A 83 -0.01 -4.18 -2.69
N GLY A 84 -0.84 -3.31 -2.13
CA GLY A 84 -1.81 -2.48 -2.85
C GLY A 84 -3.22 -2.69 -2.36
N PRO A 85 -3.85 -3.88 -2.50
CA PRO A 85 -5.07 -4.21 -1.77
C PRO A 85 -4.87 -4.09 -0.26
N ALA A 86 -5.91 -3.69 0.44
CA ALA A 86 -5.86 -3.55 1.89
C ALA A 86 -5.59 -4.91 2.56
N VAL A 87 -4.65 -4.94 3.49
CA VAL A 87 -4.47 -6.02 4.45
C VAL A 87 -5.33 -5.70 5.66
N ASN A 88 -6.30 -6.58 5.95
CA ASN A 88 -7.27 -6.38 7.02
C ASN A 88 -6.86 -7.20 8.24
N LEU A 89 -6.51 -6.51 9.32
CA LEU A 89 -6.05 -7.12 10.56
C LEU A 89 -6.97 -6.73 11.71
N HIS A 90 -6.97 -7.55 12.76
CA HIS A 90 -7.57 -7.18 14.02
C HIS A 90 -6.51 -6.98 15.11
N GLY A 91 -6.76 -6.01 15.96
CA GLY A 91 -5.86 -5.68 17.07
C GLY A 91 -6.36 -6.18 18.42
N GLN A 92 -5.88 -5.56 19.49
CA GLN A 92 -6.12 -5.96 20.88
C GLN A 92 -7.55 -5.74 21.37
N GLY A 93 -8.44 -5.16 20.56
CA GLY A 93 -9.88 -5.16 20.80
C GLY A 93 -10.54 -6.54 20.64
N LEU A 94 -9.84 -7.51 20.06
CA LEU A 94 -10.24 -8.91 19.92
C LEU A 94 -9.20 -9.85 20.53
N ARG A 95 -9.58 -11.13 20.66
CA ARG A 95 -8.65 -12.19 21.09
C ARG A 95 -7.67 -12.52 19.98
N ASN A 96 -6.44 -12.94 20.34
CA ASN A 96 -5.37 -13.33 19.42
C ASN A 96 -5.05 -12.24 18.41
N PRO A 97 -4.65 -11.04 18.87
CA PRO A 97 -4.42 -9.91 17.97
C PRO A 97 -3.34 -10.20 16.94
N GLN A 98 -3.59 -9.79 15.72
CA GLN A 98 -2.65 -9.91 14.61
C GLN A 98 -1.63 -8.76 14.62
N ILE A 99 -2.07 -7.59 15.09
CA ILE A 99 -1.25 -6.40 15.26
C ILE A 99 -1.36 -5.88 16.69
N LEU A 100 -0.23 -5.48 17.27
CA LEU A 100 -0.19 -4.94 18.63
C LEU A 100 -0.25 -3.41 18.60
N SER A 101 -0.81 -2.83 19.66
CA SER A 101 -0.82 -1.37 19.87
C SER A 101 0.59 -0.82 20.06
N GLY A 102 0.74 0.45 19.76
CA GLY A 102 1.99 1.20 19.90
C GLY A 102 2.40 1.88 18.60
N SER A 103 3.60 2.42 18.60
CA SER A 103 4.13 3.17 17.45
C SER A 103 4.57 2.24 16.34
N TRP A 104 4.16 2.57 15.13
CA TRP A 104 4.46 1.85 13.90
C TRP A 104 4.99 2.79 12.83
N THR A 105 5.81 2.25 11.93
CA THR A 105 6.29 2.97 10.75
C THR A 105 5.93 2.19 9.50
N ALA A 106 5.35 2.87 8.52
CA ALA A 106 5.12 2.35 7.18
C ALA A 106 6.21 2.84 6.24
N TYR A 107 6.83 1.92 5.51
CA TYR A 107 7.87 2.20 4.52
C TYR A 107 7.33 1.90 3.12
N PRO A 108 7.14 2.92 2.26
CA PRO A 108 6.79 2.71 0.85
C PRO A 108 7.82 1.81 0.15
N GLN A 109 7.36 0.85 -0.64
CA GLN A 109 8.23 -0.08 -1.36
C GLN A 109 8.56 0.38 -2.78
N GLU A 110 7.85 1.40 -3.27
CA GLU A 110 8.05 2.01 -4.57
C GLU A 110 7.98 3.53 -4.46
N GLU A 111 8.67 4.20 -5.38
CA GLU A 111 8.62 5.66 -5.49
C GLU A 111 7.19 6.11 -5.80
N GLY A 112 6.69 7.10 -5.06
CA GLY A 112 5.34 7.61 -5.22
C GLY A 112 4.23 6.79 -4.54
N THR A 113 4.54 5.64 -3.92
CA THR A 113 3.56 4.89 -3.12
C THR A 113 3.09 5.69 -1.92
N LEU A 114 1.77 5.75 -1.74
CA LEU A 114 1.13 6.32 -0.57
C LEU A 114 0.78 5.19 0.42
N CYS A 115 1.38 5.23 1.61
CA CYS A 115 0.98 4.37 2.71
C CYS A 115 -0.14 5.03 3.51
N SER A 116 -1.21 4.29 3.79
CA SER A 116 -2.28 4.76 4.68
C SER A 116 -2.85 3.62 5.52
N ALA A 117 -3.28 3.95 6.73
CA ALA A 117 -3.91 3.02 7.65
C ALA A 117 -5.25 3.57 8.10
N GLN A 118 -6.28 2.73 8.13
CA GLN A 118 -7.58 3.07 8.71
C GLN A 118 -7.89 2.11 9.84
N GLN A 119 -8.12 2.61 11.04
CA GLN A 119 -8.36 1.79 12.22
C GLN A 119 -9.63 2.19 12.97
N ALA A 120 -10.30 1.21 13.54
CA ALA A 120 -11.47 1.40 14.38
C ALA A 120 -11.23 0.71 15.74
N ALA A 121 -11.45 1.42 16.83
CA ALA A 121 -11.21 0.93 18.18
C ALA A 121 -12.51 0.61 18.92
N VAL A 122 -12.45 -0.35 19.86
CA VAL A 122 -13.55 -0.60 20.79
C VAL A 122 -13.67 0.57 21.77
N VAL A 123 -14.83 1.20 21.84
CA VAL A 123 -15.10 2.33 22.76
C VAL A 123 -15.88 1.91 24.00
N SER A 124 -16.67 0.85 23.88
CA SER A 124 -17.35 0.20 24.99
C SER A 124 -17.77 -1.22 24.60
N ALA A 125 -18.27 -2.01 25.55
CA ALA A 125 -18.68 -3.41 25.29
C ALA A 125 -19.67 -3.50 24.12
N GLY A 126 -19.25 -4.17 23.04
CA GLY A 126 -20.04 -4.34 21.82
C GLY A 126 -20.16 -3.11 20.93
N GLN A 127 -19.41 -2.03 21.19
CA GLN A 127 -19.43 -0.81 20.38
C GLN A 127 -18.03 -0.49 19.84
N VAL A 128 -17.97 -0.27 18.54
CA VAL A 128 -16.77 0.19 17.83
C VAL A 128 -16.95 1.68 17.51
N GLY A 129 -15.92 2.47 17.77
CA GLY A 129 -15.89 3.90 17.46
C GLY A 129 -15.78 4.17 15.95
N PRO A 130 -15.88 5.44 15.56
CA PRO A 130 -15.70 5.83 14.18
C PRO A 130 -14.26 5.51 13.72
N PRO A 131 -14.08 5.14 12.44
CA PRO A 131 -12.76 4.87 11.90
C PRO A 131 -11.88 6.13 11.92
N GLN A 132 -10.59 5.92 12.20
CA GLN A 132 -9.56 6.94 12.17
C GLN A 132 -8.56 6.59 11.06
N THR A 133 -8.24 7.56 10.22
CA THR A 133 -7.32 7.37 9.10
C THR A 133 -6.02 8.13 9.37
N SER A 134 -4.90 7.44 9.16
CA SER A 134 -3.56 8.00 9.08
C SER A 134 -3.06 7.85 7.65
N SER A 135 -2.49 8.90 7.07
CA SER A 135 -1.97 8.88 5.71
C SER A 135 -0.64 9.63 5.67
N GLY A 136 0.35 9.02 5.01
CA GLY A 136 1.65 9.62 4.78
C GLY A 136 1.67 10.54 3.55
N GLU A 137 2.87 10.90 3.13
CA GLU A 137 3.13 11.52 1.84
C GLU A 137 3.64 10.47 0.85
N PRO A 138 3.37 10.63 -0.46
CA PRO A 138 3.86 9.68 -1.47
C PRO A 138 5.37 9.48 -1.41
N GLY A 139 5.81 8.23 -1.36
CA GLY A 139 7.23 7.86 -1.31
C GLY A 139 7.96 8.16 0.01
N GLN A 140 7.27 8.65 1.04
CA GLN A 140 7.87 8.97 2.34
C GLN A 140 7.40 7.99 3.43
N PRO A 141 8.29 7.59 4.36
CA PRO A 141 7.90 6.83 5.53
C PRO A 141 6.84 7.57 6.35
N MET A 142 5.86 6.82 6.86
CA MET A 142 4.78 7.34 7.70
C MET A 142 4.85 6.73 9.09
N ASN A 143 4.95 7.58 10.12
CA ASN A 143 4.81 7.14 11.51
C ASN A 143 3.36 7.30 11.95
N PHE A 144 2.81 6.31 12.62
CA PHE A 144 1.47 6.35 13.18
C PHE A 144 1.37 5.48 14.44
N GLU A 145 0.29 5.64 15.17
CA GLU A 145 0.02 4.91 16.39
C GLU A 145 -1.12 3.91 16.17
N VAL A 146 -0.87 2.62 16.44
CA VAL A 146 -1.93 1.62 16.54
C VAL A 146 -2.57 1.73 17.92
N LEU A 147 -3.87 2.01 17.96
CA LEU A 147 -4.61 2.28 19.19
C LEU A 147 -4.65 1.05 20.12
N PRO A 148 -4.73 1.24 21.46
CA PRO A 148 -4.66 0.14 22.42
C PRO A 148 -5.74 -0.94 22.29
N VAL A 149 -6.94 -0.57 21.84
CA VAL A 149 -8.10 -1.47 21.75
C VAL A 149 -8.65 -1.53 20.32
N VAL A 150 -7.74 -1.58 19.35
CA VAL A 150 -8.13 -1.71 17.93
C VAL A 150 -8.98 -2.96 17.73
N PHE A 151 -10.16 -2.76 17.14
CA PHE A 151 -11.03 -3.82 16.67
C PHE A 151 -10.57 -4.30 15.29
N SER A 152 -10.41 -3.36 14.35
CA SER A 152 -9.91 -3.63 13.00
C SER A 152 -8.99 -2.52 12.53
N ILE A 153 -8.02 -2.90 11.69
CA ILE A 153 -7.15 -1.97 10.99
C ILE A 153 -6.94 -2.45 9.56
N GLU A 154 -7.04 -1.54 8.62
CA GLU A 154 -6.75 -1.74 7.20
C GLU A 154 -5.42 -1.04 6.88
N LEU A 155 -4.45 -1.80 6.39
CA LEU A 155 -3.14 -1.32 5.96
C LEU A 155 -3.13 -1.27 4.43
N MET A 156 -2.94 -0.08 3.86
CA MET A 156 -3.12 0.18 2.42
C MET A 156 -1.85 0.72 1.78
N GLY A 157 -1.70 0.46 0.49
CA GLY A 157 -0.54 0.83 -0.33
C GLY A 157 0.45 -0.33 -0.46
N ASN A 158 1.46 -0.19 -1.32
CA ASN A 158 2.58 -1.13 -1.42
C ASN A 158 3.62 -0.75 -0.35
N CYS A 159 3.42 -1.23 0.89
CA CYS A 159 4.14 -0.75 2.08
C CYS A 159 4.57 -1.89 3.02
N LEU A 160 5.77 -1.76 3.56
CA LEU A 160 6.22 -2.54 4.71
C LEU A 160 5.87 -1.77 5.99
N TRP A 161 5.20 -2.42 6.91
CA TRP A 161 4.76 -1.90 8.20
C TRP A 161 5.55 -2.56 9.32
N GLU A 162 6.19 -1.76 10.17
CA GLU A 162 7.03 -2.25 11.26
C GLU A 162 6.66 -1.59 12.59
N ALA A 163 6.55 -2.39 13.64
CA ALA A 163 6.44 -1.89 14.99
C ALA A 163 7.75 -1.22 15.42
N ALA A 164 7.68 -0.05 16.02
CA ALA A 164 8.84 0.57 16.65
C ALA A 164 9.29 -0.31 17.84
N ARG A 165 10.57 -0.62 17.88
CA ARG A 165 11.22 -1.39 18.96
C ARG A 165 11.73 -0.47 20.05
#